data_2506f20636f2a79087f483d871da4350
#
_entry.id   2506f20636f2a79087f483d871da4350
#
_cell.length_a   1.000
_cell.length_b   1.000
_cell.length_c   1.000
_cell.angle_alpha   90.00
_cell.angle_beta   90.00
_cell.angle_gamma   90.00
#
_symmetry.space_group_name_H-M   'P 1'
#
loop_
_entity.id
_entity.type
_entity.pdbx_description
1 polymer ?
#
loop_
_entity_poly.entity_id
_entity_poly.type
_entity_poly.pdbx_seq_one_letter_code
_entity_poly.pdbx_strand_id
1 'polypeptide(L)'
;MPDYYTPQQLAQKLDIAESTIAELKTKGLLQPTVKDGRSYFSSRQAYRLRAAVRWARKDKIDLQEAFARVEERWLAQASALKD
;
A
#
# COMPACT_ATOMS: atom_id res chain seq x y z
N MET A 1 -2.88 -17.56 -5.69
CA MET A 1 -2.29 -16.36 -5.09
C MET A 1 -2.93 -16.08 -3.74
N PRO A 2 -2.16 -15.76 -2.72
CA PRO A 2 -2.77 -15.40 -1.44
C PRO A 2 -3.53 -14.09 -1.57
N ASP A 3 -4.70 -14.03 -0.95
CA ASP A 3 -5.51 -12.82 -0.92
C ASP A 3 -4.97 -11.82 0.10
N TYR A 4 -4.06 -12.26 0.96
CA TYR A 4 -3.50 -11.46 2.05
C TYR A 4 -2.01 -11.69 2.16
N TYR A 5 -1.30 -10.65 2.57
CA TYR A 5 0.15 -10.68 2.78
C TYR A 5 0.47 -10.25 4.20
N THR A 6 1.43 -10.94 4.83
CA THR A 6 2.00 -10.45 6.09
C THR A 6 2.89 -9.24 5.78
N PRO A 7 3.20 -8.37 6.77
CA PRO A 7 4.13 -7.26 6.54
C PRO A 7 5.47 -7.71 5.98
N GLN A 8 5.98 -8.85 6.45
CA GLN A 8 7.24 -9.40 5.98
C GLN A 8 7.17 -9.82 4.51
N GLN A 9 6.09 -10.52 4.14
CA GLN A 9 5.89 -10.95 2.75
C GLN A 9 5.75 -9.75 1.82
N LEU A 10 5.02 -8.75 2.26
CA LEU A 10 4.80 -7.55 1.46
C LEU A 10 6.12 -6.77 1.25
N ALA A 11 6.92 -6.65 2.31
CA ALA A 11 8.21 -5.99 2.23
C ALA A 11 9.14 -6.69 1.24
N GLN A 12 9.20 -8.02 1.31
CA GLN A 12 10.01 -8.81 0.39
C GLN A 12 9.53 -8.70 -1.06
N LYS A 13 8.23 -8.76 -1.25
CA LYS A 13 7.64 -8.69 -2.60
C LYS A 13 7.92 -7.35 -3.27
N LEU A 14 7.90 -6.27 -2.50
CA LEU A 14 8.05 -4.92 -3.03
C LEU A 14 9.49 -4.40 -2.90
N ASP A 15 10.37 -5.18 -2.30
CA ASP A 15 11.78 -4.80 -2.09
C ASP A 15 11.89 -3.49 -1.30
N ILE A 16 11.16 -3.42 -0.20
CA ILE A 16 11.20 -2.30 0.73
C ILE A 16 11.40 -2.81 2.15
N ALA A 17 11.77 -1.93 3.07
CA ALA A 17 11.99 -2.30 4.46
C ALA A 17 10.66 -2.52 5.19
N GLU A 18 10.63 -3.47 6.12
CA GLU A 18 9.46 -3.68 6.98
C GLU A 18 9.13 -2.44 7.79
N SER A 19 10.15 -1.68 8.20
CA SER A 19 9.96 -0.43 8.94
C SER A 19 9.17 0.58 8.13
N THR A 20 9.32 0.58 6.80
CA THR A 20 8.55 1.45 5.92
C THR A 20 7.07 1.09 5.98
N ILE A 21 6.76 -0.20 5.96
CA ILE A 21 5.38 -0.67 6.06
C ILE A 21 4.79 -0.29 7.42
N ALA A 22 5.55 -0.47 8.50
CA ALA A 22 5.11 -0.10 9.85
C ALA A 22 4.83 1.40 9.95
N GLU A 23 5.65 2.22 9.33
CA GLU A 23 5.49 3.67 9.29
C GLU A 23 4.21 4.06 8.56
N LEU A 24 3.95 3.47 7.40
CA LEU A 24 2.74 3.74 6.63
C LEU A 24 1.48 3.31 7.40
N LYS A 25 1.56 2.20 8.12
CA LYS A 25 0.49 1.74 8.99
C LYS A 25 0.22 2.74 10.11
N THR A 26 1.28 3.22 10.76
CA THR A 26 1.17 4.18 11.86
C THR A 26 0.52 5.48 11.40
N LYS A 27 0.80 5.89 10.16
CA LYS A 27 0.24 7.11 9.59
C LYS A 27 -1.16 6.94 9.01
N GLY A 28 -1.70 5.72 9.09
CA GLY A 28 -3.05 5.44 8.61
C GLY A 28 -3.18 5.27 7.10
N LEU A 29 -2.06 5.21 6.38
CA LEU A 29 -2.07 5.00 4.93
C LEU A 29 -2.31 3.54 4.56
N LEU A 30 -1.91 2.62 5.42
CA LEU A 30 -2.20 1.20 5.29
C LEU A 30 -3.02 0.75 6.47
N GLN A 31 -4.08 0.01 6.20
CA GLN A 31 -4.97 -0.51 7.23
C GLN A 31 -4.98 -2.03 7.17
N PRO A 32 -4.22 -2.70 8.05
CA PRO A 32 -4.17 -4.15 8.04
C PRO A 32 -5.45 -4.75 8.61
N THR A 33 -5.78 -5.94 8.14
CA THR A 33 -6.81 -6.77 8.73
C THR A 33 -6.15 -7.63 9.80
N VAL A 34 -6.67 -7.58 11.01
CA VAL A 34 -6.13 -8.39 12.12
C VAL A 34 -6.92 -9.69 12.18
N LYS A 35 -6.20 -10.79 12.12
CA LYS A 35 -6.79 -12.13 12.20
C LYS A 35 -5.88 -13.01 13.05
N ASP A 36 -6.46 -13.60 14.10
CA ASP A 36 -5.72 -14.46 15.03
C ASP A 36 -4.50 -13.77 15.64
N GLY A 37 -4.62 -12.49 15.97
CA GLY A 37 -3.54 -11.69 16.55
C GLY A 37 -2.45 -11.28 15.58
N ARG A 38 -2.63 -11.55 14.28
CA ARG A 38 -1.66 -11.19 13.23
C ARG A 38 -2.24 -10.17 12.27
N SER A 39 -1.39 -9.30 11.77
CA SER A 39 -1.78 -8.29 10.80
C SER A 39 -1.55 -8.80 9.38
N TYR A 40 -2.54 -8.61 8.52
CA TYR A 40 -2.46 -8.98 7.11
C TYR A 40 -2.91 -7.81 6.25
N PHE A 41 -2.27 -7.67 5.10
CA PHE A 41 -2.67 -6.66 4.11
C PHE A 41 -3.33 -7.35 2.93
N SER A 42 -4.46 -6.82 2.47
CA SER A 42 -5.16 -7.39 1.32
C SER A 42 -4.37 -7.22 0.03
N SER A 43 -4.69 -8.02 -0.97
CA SER A 43 -4.07 -7.91 -2.30
C SER A 43 -4.31 -6.52 -2.89
N ARG A 44 -5.46 -5.90 -2.59
CA ARG A 44 -5.78 -4.55 -3.05
C ARG A 44 -4.81 -3.52 -2.45
N GLN A 45 -4.53 -3.61 -1.14
CA GLN A 45 -3.55 -2.72 -0.51
C GLN A 45 -2.15 -2.97 -1.03
N ALA A 46 -1.79 -4.24 -1.23
CA ALA A 46 -0.50 -4.59 -1.82
C ALA A 46 -0.33 -3.98 -3.21
N TYR A 47 -1.37 -4.01 -4.02
CA TYR A 47 -1.34 -3.42 -5.35
C TYR A 47 -1.15 -1.90 -5.29
N ARG A 48 -1.88 -1.23 -4.39
CA ARG A 48 -1.74 0.22 -4.21
C ARG A 48 -0.33 0.59 -3.75
N LEU A 49 0.20 -0.17 -2.80
CA LEU A 49 1.55 0.08 -2.30
C LEU A 49 2.59 -0.14 -3.40
N ARG A 50 2.40 -1.18 -4.20
CA ARG A 50 3.28 -1.44 -5.35
C ARG A 50 3.29 -0.26 -6.32
N ALA A 51 2.12 0.27 -6.64
CA ALA A 51 2.01 1.43 -7.51
C ALA A 51 2.71 2.65 -6.90
N ALA A 52 2.55 2.86 -5.61
CA ALA A 52 3.19 3.97 -4.89
C ALA A 52 4.72 3.83 -4.91
N VAL A 53 5.24 2.62 -4.66
CA VAL A 53 6.68 2.37 -4.69
C VAL A 53 7.25 2.67 -6.07
N ARG A 54 6.58 2.23 -7.12
CA ARG A 54 7.03 2.47 -8.49
C ARG A 54 7.02 3.97 -8.81
N TRP A 55 5.96 4.65 -8.42
CA TRP A 55 5.83 6.10 -8.64
C TRP A 55 6.91 6.87 -7.89
N ALA A 56 7.13 6.53 -6.61
CA ALA A 56 8.15 7.18 -5.80
C ALA A 56 9.54 7.04 -6.42
N ARG A 57 9.87 5.87 -6.94
CA ARG A 57 11.16 5.63 -7.60
C ARG A 57 11.29 6.38 -8.91
N LYS A 58 10.20 6.44 -9.68
CA LYS A 58 10.21 7.09 -10.97
C LYS A 58 10.35 8.61 -10.85
N ASP A 59 9.57 9.22 -9.95
CA ASP A 59 9.54 10.66 -9.78
C ASP A 59 10.46 11.16 -8.66
N LYS A 60 11.14 10.25 -7.97
CA LYS A 60 12.04 10.56 -6.84
C LYS A 60 11.33 11.36 -5.75
N ILE A 61 10.10 10.99 -5.46
CA ILE A 61 9.31 11.59 -4.39
C ILE A 61 9.25 10.64 -3.20
N ASP A 62 8.85 11.17 -2.07
CA ASP A 62 8.68 10.39 -0.85
C ASP A 62 7.56 9.35 -1.05
N LEU A 63 7.75 8.16 -0.48
CA LEU A 63 6.78 7.07 -0.62
C LEU A 63 5.41 7.46 -0.06
N GLN A 64 5.38 8.22 1.02
CA GLN A 64 4.11 8.67 1.61
C GLN A 64 3.35 9.57 0.65
N GLU A 65 4.06 10.49 0.01
CA GLU A 65 3.46 11.37 -0.98
C GLU A 65 2.96 10.57 -2.18
N ALA A 66 3.77 9.62 -2.64
CA ALA A 66 3.37 8.76 -3.75
C ALA A 66 2.12 7.95 -3.42
N PHE A 67 2.04 7.42 -2.21
CA PHE A 67 0.88 6.65 -1.76
C PHE A 67 -0.38 7.53 -1.72
N ALA A 68 -0.26 8.74 -1.21
CA ALA A 68 -1.39 9.68 -1.18
C ALA A 68 -1.89 10.01 -2.59
N ARG A 69 -0.97 10.19 -3.54
CA ARG A 69 -1.32 10.45 -4.94
C ARG A 69 -2.02 9.26 -5.59
N VAL A 70 -1.57 8.05 -5.29
CA VAL A 70 -2.21 6.82 -5.80
C VAL A 70 -3.64 6.72 -5.27
N GLU A 71 -3.84 6.97 -3.99
CA GLU A 71 -5.17 6.93 -3.38
C GLU A 71 -6.09 7.97 -3.99
N GLU A 72 -5.61 9.19 -4.17
CA GLU A 72 -6.37 10.27 -4.77
C GLU A 72 -6.80 9.91 -6.20
N ARG A 73 -5.89 9.32 -6.97
CA ARG A 73 -6.17 8.90 -8.33
C ARG A 73 -7.21 7.79 -8.39
N TRP A 74 -7.14 6.85 -7.44
CA TRP A 74 -8.12 5.77 -7.35
C TRP A 74 -9.50 6.28 -6.99
N LEU A 75 -9.60 7.23 -6.08
CA LEU A 75 -10.86 7.86 -5.71
C LEU A 75 -11.46 8.60 -6.89
N ALA A 76 -10.64 9.31 -7.67
CA ALA A 76 -11.09 10.01 -8.87
C ALA A 76 -11.64 9.03 -9.91
N GLN A 77 -10.96 7.90 -10.11
CA GLN A 77 -11.44 6.87 -11.05
C GLN A 77 -12.73 6.23 -10.56
N ALA A 78 -12.82 5.95 -9.26
CA ALA A 78 -14.04 5.38 -8.68
C ALA A 78 -15.23 6.31 -8.86
N SER A 79 -15.04 7.61 -8.69
CA SER A 79 -16.08 8.60 -8.93
C SER A 79 -16.49 8.65 -10.40
N ALA A 80 -15.53 8.57 -11.30
CA ALA A 80 -15.80 8.58 -12.75
C ALA A 80 -16.58 7.34 -13.20
N LEU A 81 -16.29 6.20 -12.58
CA LEU A 81 -16.95 4.94 -12.92
C LEU A 81 -18.37 4.82 -12.37
N LYS A 82 -18.73 5.65 -11.40
CA LYS A 82 -20.08 5.61 -10.78
C LYS A 82 -21.14 6.32 -11.61
N ASP A 83 -20.74 7.06 -12.55
CA ASP A 83 -21.66 7.75 -13.45
C ASP A 83 -21.85 6.91 -14.72
#